data_f6ac0363acfe4132c51306893255485d
#
_entry.id   f6ac0363acfe4132c51306893255485d
#
_cell.length_a   1.000
_cell.length_b   1.000
_cell.length_c   1.000
_cell.angle_alpha   90.00
_cell.angle_beta   90.00
_cell.angle_gamma   90.00
#
_symmetry.space_group_name_H-M   'P 1'
#
loop_
_entity.id
_entity.type
_entity.pdbx_description
1 polymer ?
#
loop_
_entity_poly.entity_id
_entity_poly.type
_entity_poly.pdbx_seq_one_letter_code
_entity_poly.pdbx_strand_id
1 'polypeptide(L)'
;MKPSSSIACVRVPAGYLLIECLVYIAVFAVITGLGLMTFYQCWDNSKALRLTTDDVAAALRAGERWRADIRGATGKITVENTATGELLRIPCGTNELRYDFTAGKIHRQLASSGFAESVLTAVEASQMVEDRRGTVTAWRWELDLKPHRKVTHLPLQFTFEAATKTAP
;
A
#
# COMPACT_ATOMS: atom_id res chain seq x y z
N MET A 1 63.55 -54.68 28.17
CA MET A 1 62.38 -54.21 28.94
C MET A 1 61.54 -53.36 28.06
N LYS A 2 60.36 -53.86 27.69
CA LYS A 2 59.44 -53.18 26.77
C LYS A 2 58.22 -52.76 27.62
N PRO A 3 57.82 -51.49 27.74
CA PRO A 3 56.63 -51.10 28.47
C PRO A 3 55.37 -51.42 27.63
N SER A 4 54.50 -52.28 28.15
CA SER A 4 53.17 -52.55 27.62
C SER A 4 52.25 -51.40 27.99
N SER A 5 51.89 -50.55 26.99
CA SER A 5 50.87 -49.56 27.15
C SER A 5 49.47 -50.21 27.03
N SER A 6 48.82 -50.45 28.13
CA SER A 6 47.42 -50.86 28.20
C SER A 6 46.56 -49.64 27.88
N ILE A 7 45.98 -49.60 26.69
CA ILE A 7 44.93 -48.64 26.31
C ILE A 7 43.64 -49.08 27.04
N ALA A 8 43.25 -48.41 28.08
CA ALA A 8 41.98 -48.62 28.79
C ALA A 8 40.86 -48.18 27.83
N CYS A 9 40.15 -49.14 27.23
CA CYS A 9 38.93 -48.89 26.48
C CYS A 9 37.80 -48.46 27.45
N VAL A 10 37.52 -47.17 27.50
CA VAL A 10 36.41 -46.63 28.29
C VAL A 10 35.12 -47.08 27.62
N ARG A 11 34.44 -48.09 28.18
CA ARG A 11 33.09 -48.49 27.79
C ARG A 11 32.12 -47.38 28.22
N VAL A 12 31.73 -46.52 27.29
CA VAL A 12 30.59 -45.59 27.50
C VAL A 12 29.32 -46.43 27.47
N PRO A 13 28.45 -46.38 28.49
CA PRO A 13 27.22 -47.17 28.52
C PRO A 13 26.28 -46.68 27.39
N ALA A 14 25.79 -47.58 26.56
CA ALA A 14 24.97 -47.28 25.37
C ALA A 14 23.70 -46.46 25.67
N GLY A 15 23.21 -46.45 26.89
CA GLY A 15 22.09 -45.61 27.35
C GLY A 15 22.39 -44.12 27.44
N TYR A 16 23.66 -43.75 27.67
CA TYR A 16 24.06 -42.36 27.76
C TYR A 16 24.05 -41.67 26.38
N LEU A 17 24.45 -42.38 25.35
CA LEU A 17 24.41 -41.91 23.96
C LEU A 17 22.99 -41.61 23.46
N LEU A 18 22.02 -42.41 23.89
CA LEU A 18 20.62 -42.29 23.47
C LEU A 18 19.98 -41.04 24.07
N ILE A 19 20.21 -40.75 25.34
CA ILE A 19 19.66 -39.56 26.00
C ILE A 19 20.30 -38.28 25.48
N GLU A 20 21.59 -38.30 25.14
CA GLU A 20 22.33 -37.22 24.55
C GLU A 20 21.80 -36.87 23.16
N CYS A 21 21.57 -37.87 22.31
CA CYS A 21 20.95 -37.64 20.99
C CYS A 21 19.53 -37.05 21.11
N LEU A 22 18.75 -37.50 22.10
CA LEU A 22 17.39 -36.99 22.32
C LEU A 22 17.40 -35.50 22.72
N VAL A 23 18.34 -35.10 23.59
CA VAL A 23 18.54 -33.71 23.99
C VAL A 23 18.94 -32.84 22.79
N TYR A 24 19.88 -33.30 21.96
CA TYR A 24 20.27 -32.53 20.76
C TYR A 24 19.11 -32.39 19.77
N ILE A 25 18.32 -33.43 19.55
CA ILE A 25 17.13 -33.35 18.68
C ILE A 25 16.12 -32.36 19.26
N ALA A 26 15.87 -32.36 20.55
CA ALA A 26 14.95 -31.45 21.22
C ALA A 26 15.42 -29.98 21.07
N VAL A 27 16.70 -29.72 21.37
CA VAL A 27 17.28 -28.38 21.21
C VAL A 27 17.24 -27.92 19.76
N PHE A 28 17.59 -28.80 18.82
CA PHE A 28 17.53 -28.49 17.40
C PHE A 28 16.10 -28.17 16.94
N ALA A 29 15.10 -28.95 17.39
CA ALA A 29 13.70 -28.69 17.07
C ALA A 29 13.22 -27.32 17.59
N VAL A 30 13.62 -26.93 18.81
CA VAL A 30 13.29 -25.62 19.39
C VAL A 30 13.94 -24.48 18.58
N ILE A 31 15.23 -24.59 18.29
CA ILE A 31 15.95 -23.56 17.50
C ILE A 31 15.34 -23.43 16.10
N THR A 32 15.05 -24.55 15.44
CA THR A 32 14.45 -24.55 14.11
C THR A 32 13.04 -23.95 14.15
N GLY A 33 12.23 -24.29 15.16
CA GLY A 33 10.88 -23.74 15.35
C GLY A 33 10.89 -22.23 15.53
N LEU A 34 11.79 -21.70 16.37
CA LEU A 34 11.96 -20.25 16.56
C LEU A 34 12.45 -19.57 15.28
N GLY A 35 13.38 -20.19 14.56
CA GLY A 35 13.88 -19.68 13.28
C GLY A 35 12.78 -19.59 12.22
N LEU A 36 11.95 -20.59 12.09
CA LEU A 36 10.82 -20.58 11.17
C LEU A 36 9.78 -19.52 11.55
N MET A 37 9.46 -19.37 12.84
CA MET A 37 8.52 -18.34 13.29
C MET A 37 8.98 -16.92 12.93
N THR A 38 10.25 -16.61 13.17
CA THR A 38 10.84 -15.30 12.83
C THR A 38 10.89 -15.09 11.31
N PHE A 39 11.19 -16.13 10.54
CA PHE A 39 11.18 -16.08 9.09
C PHE A 39 9.79 -15.75 8.54
N TYR A 40 8.74 -16.41 9.02
CA TYR A 40 7.36 -16.12 8.59
C TYR A 40 6.94 -14.71 8.94
N GLN A 41 7.28 -14.20 10.13
CA GLN A 41 6.98 -12.82 10.51
C GLN A 41 7.70 -11.81 9.60
N CYS A 42 8.96 -12.06 9.26
CA CYS A 42 9.73 -11.20 8.35
C CYS A 42 9.13 -11.22 6.94
N TRP A 43 8.72 -12.40 6.47
CA TRP A 43 8.08 -12.57 5.16
C TRP A 43 6.76 -11.80 5.06
N ASP A 44 5.89 -11.91 6.06
CA ASP A 44 4.60 -11.21 6.09
C ASP A 44 4.79 -9.69 6.19
N ASN A 45 5.77 -9.24 6.97
CA ASN A 45 6.14 -7.83 7.02
C ASN A 45 6.63 -7.31 5.67
N SER A 46 7.46 -8.08 4.97
CA SER A 46 7.98 -7.71 3.65
C SER A 46 6.87 -7.59 2.61
N LYS A 47 5.89 -8.50 2.64
CA LYS A 47 4.71 -8.42 1.75
C LYS A 47 3.87 -7.17 2.04
N ALA A 48 3.60 -6.89 3.31
CA ALA A 48 2.82 -5.72 3.71
C ALA A 48 3.50 -4.41 3.27
N LEU A 49 4.83 -4.31 3.42
CA LEU A 49 5.60 -3.15 2.99
C LEU A 49 5.53 -2.95 1.47
N ARG A 50 5.65 -4.02 0.67
CA ARG A 50 5.54 -3.93 -0.79
C ARG A 50 4.17 -3.41 -1.22
N LEU A 51 3.08 -3.97 -0.65
CA LEU A 51 1.72 -3.52 -0.94
C LEU A 51 1.53 -2.04 -0.60
N THR A 52 2.01 -1.61 0.57
CA THR A 52 1.94 -0.21 0.98
C THR A 52 2.74 0.69 0.03
N THR A 53 3.93 0.26 -0.41
CA THR A 53 4.74 1.03 -1.36
C THR A 53 4.06 1.15 -2.72
N ASP A 54 3.45 0.07 -3.20
CA ASP A 54 2.71 0.07 -4.47
C ASP A 54 1.49 0.99 -4.41
N ASP A 55 0.76 1.02 -3.29
CA ASP A 55 -0.36 1.93 -3.07
C ASP A 55 0.07 3.39 -3.01
N VAL A 56 1.15 3.70 -2.30
CA VAL A 56 1.74 5.05 -2.28
C VAL A 56 2.12 5.49 -3.69
N ALA A 57 2.81 4.64 -4.44
CA ALA A 57 3.19 4.94 -5.80
C ALA A 57 1.98 5.12 -6.74
N ALA A 58 0.92 4.33 -6.54
CA ALA A 58 -0.33 4.46 -7.28
C ALA A 58 -1.04 5.78 -6.94
N ALA A 59 -1.12 6.14 -5.65
CA ALA A 59 -1.71 7.41 -5.21
C ALA A 59 -0.99 8.62 -5.77
N LEU A 60 0.35 8.62 -5.75
CA LEU A 60 1.15 9.71 -6.32
C LEU A 60 0.92 9.85 -7.83
N ARG A 61 0.90 8.74 -8.58
CA ARG A 61 0.59 8.76 -10.02
C ARG A 61 -0.83 9.27 -10.30
N ALA A 62 -1.81 8.85 -9.48
CA ALA A 62 -3.17 9.32 -9.57
C ALA A 62 -3.26 10.83 -9.32
N GLY A 63 -2.58 11.33 -8.29
CA GLY A 63 -2.52 12.75 -7.96
C GLY A 63 -1.88 13.59 -9.05
N GLU A 64 -0.77 13.15 -9.63
CA GLU A 64 -0.14 13.87 -10.75
C GLU A 64 -1.03 13.90 -12.00
N ARG A 65 -1.70 12.80 -12.30
CA ARG A 65 -2.64 12.74 -13.41
C ARG A 65 -3.82 13.69 -13.19
N TRP A 66 -4.39 13.66 -11.99
CA TRP A 66 -5.47 14.57 -11.59
C TRP A 66 -5.02 16.05 -11.70
N ARG A 67 -3.82 16.38 -11.22
CA ARG A 67 -3.26 17.75 -11.37
C ARG A 67 -3.14 18.17 -12.84
N ALA A 68 -2.71 17.27 -13.71
CA ALA A 68 -2.62 17.53 -15.14
C ALA A 68 -3.99 17.79 -15.74
N ASP A 69 -5.00 16.99 -15.36
CA ASP A 69 -6.38 17.13 -15.83
C ASP A 69 -7.01 18.45 -15.34
N ILE A 70 -6.81 18.84 -14.08
CA ILE A 70 -7.26 20.15 -13.54
C ILE A 70 -6.61 21.32 -14.28
N ARG A 71 -5.30 21.26 -14.55
CA ARG A 71 -4.59 22.30 -15.29
C ARG A 71 -5.00 22.37 -16.76
N GLY A 72 -5.47 21.26 -17.31
CA GLY A 72 -5.97 21.14 -18.68
C GLY A 72 -7.43 21.54 -18.85
N ALA A 73 -8.13 21.87 -17.76
CA ALA A 73 -9.52 22.26 -17.81
C ALA A 73 -9.71 23.51 -18.66
N THR A 74 -10.71 23.47 -19.57
CA THR A 74 -11.03 24.58 -20.47
C THR A 74 -12.26 25.37 -20.03
N GLY A 75 -12.95 24.91 -18.95
CA GLY A 75 -14.15 25.54 -18.42
C GLY A 75 -14.28 25.35 -16.91
N LYS A 76 -15.45 25.70 -16.38
CA LYS A 76 -15.74 25.59 -14.96
C LYS A 76 -15.81 24.14 -14.52
N ILE A 77 -14.98 23.78 -13.57
CA ILE A 77 -15.02 22.46 -12.91
C ILE A 77 -16.18 22.44 -11.89
N THR A 78 -16.90 21.34 -11.82
CA THR A 78 -18.03 21.15 -10.90
C THR A 78 -17.89 19.87 -10.11
N VAL A 79 -18.28 19.93 -8.84
CA VAL A 79 -18.40 18.76 -7.96
C VAL A 79 -19.88 18.51 -7.69
N GLU A 80 -20.30 17.30 -7.90
CA GLU A 80 -21.66 16.83 -7.61
C GLU A 80 -21.59 15.71 -6.57
N ASN A 81 -22.33 15.86 -5.47
CA ASN A 81 -22.50 14.77 -4.51
C ASN A 81 -23.66 13.90 -4.97
N THR A 82 -23.34 12.68 -5.37
CA THR A 82 -24.34 11.68 -5.78
C THR A 82 -24.63 10.72 -4.62
N ALA A 83 -25.70 9.98 -4.72
CA ALA A 83 -26.05 8.96 -3.72
C ALA A 83 -24.97 7.86 -3.57
N THR A 84 -24.13 7.69 -4.59
CA THR A 84 -23.06 6.68 -4.65
C THR A 84 -21.69 7.22 -4.25
N GLY A 85 -21.51 8.56 -4.18
CA GLY A 85 -20.26 9.21 -3.84
C GLY A 85 -20.10 10.58 -4.47
N GLU A 86 -18.88 11.08 -4.49
CA GLU A 86 -18.52 12.37 -5.05
C GLU A 86 -18.11 12.23 -6.51
N LEU A 87 -18.65 13.07 -7.38
CA LEU A 87 -18.37 13.12 -8.81
C LEU A 87 -17.77 14.48 -9.19
N LEU A 88 -16.53 14.49 -9.61
CA LEU A 88 -15.86 15.68 -10.17
C LEU A 88 -15.96 15.66 -11.69
N ARG A 89 -16.44 16.77 -12.28
CA ARG A 89 -16.52 16.97 -13.73
C ARG A 89 -15.54 18.04 -14.17
N ILE A 90 -14.67 17.68 -15.10
CA ILE A 90 -13.62 18.56 -15.64
C ILE A 90 -13.87 18.72 -17.14
N PRO A 91 -14.28 19.88 -17.62
CA PRO A 91 -14.42 20.14 -19.06
C PRO A 91 -13.05 20.26 -19.72
N CYS A 92 -12.81 19.44 -20.75
CA CYS A 92 -11.58 19.40 -21.55
C CYS A 92 -11.90 19.60 -23.03
N GLY A 93 -11.97 20.84 -23.50
CA GLY A 93 -12.33 21.17 -24.88
C GLY A 93 -13.77 20.74 -25.20
N THR A 94 -13.92 19.84 -26.16
CA THR A 94 -15.22 19.27 -26.56
C THR A 94 -15.65 18.06 -25.72
N ASN A 95 -14.77 17.58 -24.84
CA ASN A 95 -14.99 16.40 -24.02
C ASN A 95 -15.10 16.77 -22.53
N GLU A 96 -15.73 15.90 -21.76
CA GLU A 96 -15.81 16.01 -20.31
C GLU A 96 -15.10 14.82 -19.67
N LEU A 97 -14.31 15.09 -18.68
CA LEU A 97 -13.58 14.12 -17.91
C LEU A 97 -14.23 14.01 -16.53
N ARG A 98 -14.47 12.81 -16.06
CA ARG A 98 -15.17 12.54 -14.80
C ARG A 98 -14.30 11.73 -13.89
N TYR A 99 -14.21 12.17 -12.63
CA TYR A 99 -13.66 11.40 -11.53
C TYR A 99 -14.79 11.01 -10.60
N ASP A 100 -14.94 9.73 -10.35
CA ASP A 100 -15.99 9.17 -9.50
C ASP A 100 -15.35 8.35 -8.38
N PHE A 101 -15.81 8.60 -7.15
CA PHE A 101 -15.43 7.80 -5.99
C PHE A 101 -16.59 6.88 -5.61
N THR A 102 -16.45 5.61 -5.93
CA THR A 102 -17.50 4.61 -5.66
C THR A 102 -16.91 3.32 -5.10
N ALA A 103 -17.50 2.82 -4.02
CA ALA A 103 -17.14 1.53 -3.39
C ALA A 103 -15.64 1.40 -3.05
N GLY A 104 -15.00 2.49 -2.59
CA GLY A 104 -13.59 2.47 -2.21
C GLY A 104 -12.62 2.44 -3.39
N LYS A 105 -13.08 2.87 -4.57
CA LYS A 105 -12.27 2.98 -5.79
C LYS A 105 -12.49 4.34 -6.44
N ILE A 106 -11.45 4.84 -7.07
CA ILE A 106 -11.54 6.04 -7.89
C ILE A 106 -11.47 5.64 -9.34
N HIS A 107 -12.50 6.03 -10.06
CA HIS A 107 -12.61 5.82 -11.49
C HIS A 107 -12.41 7.15 -12.22
N ARG A 108 -11.73 7.09 -13.34
CA ARG A 108 -11.56 8.18 -14.28
C ARG A 108 -12.21 7.78 -15.59
N GLN A 109 -13.15 8.56 -16.06
CA GLN A 109 -13.88 8.30 -17.28
C GLN A 109 -13.84 9.53 -18.18
N LEU A 110 -13.59 9.31 -19.48
CA LEU A 110 -13.79 10.31 -20.50
C LEU A 110 -15.23 10.10 -21.05
N ALA A 111 -16.06 11.15 -21.03
CA ALA A 111 -17.46 11.04 -21.41
C ALA A 111 -17.68 10.44 -22.81
N SER A 112 -16.74 10.72 -23.75
CA SER A 112 -16.81 10.19 -25.13
C SER A 112 -16.42 8.72 -25.26
N SER A 113 -15.69 8.13 -24.31
CA SER A 113 -15.16 6.75 -24.47
C SER A 113 -16.05 5.67 -23.87
N GLY A 114 -16.99 6.03 -22.99
CA GLY A 114 -17.82 5.06 -22.26
C GLY A 114 -17.06 4.11 -21.34
N PHE A 115 -15.72 4.14 -21.37
CA PHE A 115 -14.85 3.27 -20.59
C PHE A 115 -14.35 4.00 -19.32
N ALA A 116 -14.61 3.40 -18.16
CA ALA A 116 -14.12 3.89 -16.87
C ALA A 116 -12.82 3.17 -16.52
N GLU A 117 -11.73 3.93 -16.41
CA GLU A 117 -10.43 3.44 -15.95
C GLU A 117 -10.41 3.50 -14.42
N SER A 118 -10.11 2.39 -13.75
CA SER A 118 -9.85 2.41 -12.30
C SER A 118 -8.46 2.99 -12.04
N VAL A 119 -8.40 4.19 -11.52
CA VAL A 119 -7.15 4.91 -11.24
C VAL A 119 -6.54 4.48 -9.93
N LEU A 120 -7.39 4.23 -8.92
CA LEU A 120 -6.96 3.88 -7.58
C LEU A 120 -7.96 2.91 -6.94
N THR A 121 -7.42 1.94 -6.21
CA THR A 121 -8.17 0.97 -5.43
C THR A 121 -7.78 1.09 -3.96
N ALA A 122 -8.55 0.48 -3.07
CA ALA A 122 -8.30 0.53 -1.62
C ALA A 122 -8.32 1.94 -1.03
N VAL A 123 -9.25 2.78 -1.49
CA VAL A 123 -9.51 4.11 -0.93
C VAL A 123 -10.48 4.00 0.23
N GLU A 124 -10.18 4.65 1.35
CA GLU A 124 -11.06 4.75 2.51
C GLU A 124 -11.97 5.97 2.38
N ALA A 125 -11.35 7.12 2.09
CA ALA A 125 -12.07 8.36 1.86
C ALA A 125 -11.42 9.16 0.72
N SER A 126 -12.24 9.92 0.00
CA SER A 126 -11.81 10.83 -1.05
C SER A 126 -12.69 12.06 -1.01
N GLN A 127 -12.09 13.24 -0.95
CA GLN A 127 -12.79 14.50 -0.96
C GLN A 127 -12.09 15.50 -1.89
N MET A 128 -12.88 16.13 -2.77
CA MET A 128 -12.38 17.13 -3.71
C MET A 128 -13.05 18.48 -3.42
N VAL A 129 -12.26 19.48 -3.06
CA VAL A 129 -12.74 20.78 -2.60
C VAL A 129 -12.19 21.89 -3.49
N GLU A 130 -13.10 22.83 -3.85
CA GLU A 130 -12.72 24.08 -4.48
C GLU A 130 -12.18 25.06 -3.43
N ASP A 131 -10.94 25.52 -3.61
CA ASP A 131 -10.32 26.56 -2.78
C ASP A 131 -10.17 27.83 -3.63
N ARG A 132 -11.00 28.82 -3.32
CA ARG A 132 -11.03 30.07 -4.04
C ARG A 132 -10.22 31.12 -3.30
N ARG A 133 -9.07 31.50 -3.85
CA ARG A 133 -8.18 32.54 -3.28
C ARG A 133 -8.09 33.75 -4.22
N GLY A 134 -8.91 34.75 -3.93
CA GLY A 134 -8.95 35.97 -4.77
C GLY A 134 -9.40 35.68 -6.20
N THR A 135 -8.52 35.89 -7.16
CA THR A 135 -8.77 35.66 -8.60
C THR A 135 -8.40 34.26 -9.08
N VAL A 136 -7.74 33.45 -8.22
CA VAL A 136 -7.28 32.11 -8.58
C VAL A 136 -8.22 31.07 -7.96
N THR A 137 -8.72 30.17 -8.79
CA THR A 137 -9.44 28.98 -8.33
C THR A 137 -8.46 27.81 -8.27
N ALA A 138 -8.23 27.30 -7.08
CA ALA A 138 -7.46 26.11 -6.84
C ALA A 138 -8.39 24.96 -6.45
N TRP A 139 -7.98 23.76 -6.74
CA TRP A 139 -8.66 22.53 -6.36
C TRP A 139 -7.76 21.72 -5.45
N ARG A 140 -8.32 21.20 -4.38
CA ARG A 140 -7.63 20.33 -3.43
C ARG A 140 -8.32 18.98 -3.40
N TRP A 141 -7.53 17.94 -3.55
CA TRP A 141 -7.96 16.57 -3.41
C TRP A 141 -7.32 15.95 -2.19
N GLU A 142 -8.14 15.56 -1.23
CA GLU A 142 -7.75 14.84 -0.02
C GLU A 142 -8.11 13.36 -0.20
N LEU A 143 -7.15 12.49 0.05
CA LEU A 143 -7.24 11.07 -0.22
C LEU A 143 -6.71 10.28 0.96
N ASP A 144 -7.54 9.41 1.51
CA ASP A 144 -7.18 8.46 2.55
C ASP A 144 -7.20 7.04 1.99
N LEU A 145 -6.10 6.31 2.15
CA LEU A 145 -5.99 4.92 1.69
C LEU A 145 -6.25 3.96 2.85
N LYS A 146 -6.85 2.82 2.55
CA LYS A 146 -7.06 1.73 3.51
C LYS A 146 -5.72 1.09 3.86
N PRO A 147 -5.35 1.03 5.14
CA PRO A 147 -4.14 0.35 5.55
C PRO A 147 -4.27 -1.16 5.35
N HIS A 148 -3.27 -1.81 4.76
CA HIS A 148 -3.22 -3.26 4.61
C HIS A 148 -3.05 -4.00 5.94
N ARG A 149 -2.64 -3.31 6.98
CA ARG A 149 -2.39 -3.88 8.30
C ARG A 149 -3.13 -3.09 9.37
N LYS A 150 -3.91 -3.79 10.19
CA LYS A 150 -4.66 -3.20 11.33
C LYS A 150 -3.77 -2.56 12.41
N VAL A 151 -2.47 -2.84 12.39
CA VAL A 151 -1.50 -2.38 13.41
C VAL A 151 -0.78 -1.10 12.98
N THR A 152 -0.93 -0.66 11.73
CA THR A 152 -0.31 0.59 11.27
C THR A 152 -1.18 1.76 11.70
N HIS A 153 -0.75 2.47 12.72
CA HIS A 153 -1.46 3.64 13.27
C HIS A 153 -1.23 4.93 12.46
N LEU A 154 -0.50 4.87 11.35
CA LEU A 154 -0.28 6.02 10.48
C LEU A 154 -1.29 5.97 9.34
N PRO A 155 -2.25 6.91 9.27
CA PRO A 155 -3.12 7.04 8.11
C PRO A 155 -2.28 7.38 6.89
N LEU A 156 -2.52 6.67 5.78
CA LEU A 156 -1.93 6.99 4.48
C LEU A 156 -2.77 8.08 3.83
N GLN A 157 -2.52 9.31 4.26
CA GLN A 157 -3.23 10.49 3.80
C GLN A 157 -2.39 11.27 2.79
N PHE A 158 -3.01 11.64 1.69
CA PHE A 158 -2.40 12.44 0.62
C PHE A 158 -3.25 13.66 0.36
N THR A 159 -2.59 14.79 0.11
CA THR A 159 -3.22 16.03 -0.32
C THR A 159 -2.59 16.51 -1.61
N PHE A 160 -3.40 16.67 -2.64
CA PHE A 160 -2.98 17.17 -3.94
C PHE A 160 -3.65 18.52 -4.20
N GLU A 161 -2.88 19.48 -4.70
CA GLU A 161 -3.41 20.80 -5.06
C GLU A 161 -3.08 21.12 -6.51
N ALA A 162 -4.02 21.73 -7.21
CA ALA A 162 -3.85 22.21 -8.56
C ALA A 162 -4.68 23.47 -8.78
N ALA A 163 -4.10 24.47 -9.44
CA ALA A 163 -4.81 25.65 -9.88
C ALA A 163 -5.27 25.47 -11.34
N THR A 164 -6.47 25.93 -11.64
CA THR A 164 -6.95 26.04 -13.01
C THR A 164 -6.22 27.20 -13.69
N LYS A 165 -5.89 27.04 -14.99
CA LYS A 165 -5.48 28.19 -15.78
C LYS A 165 -6.69 29.13 -15.85
N THR A 166 -6.60 30.28 -15.18
CA THR A 166 -7.58 31.35 -15.37
C THR A 166 -7.56 31.72 -16.86
N ALA A 167 -8.66 31.48 -17.55
CA ALA A 167 -8.82 32.11 -18.87
C ALA A 167 -8.86 33.62 -18.65
N PRO A 168 -8.14 34.40 -19.44
CA PRO A 168 -8.16 35.86 -19.37
C PRO A 168 -9.55 36.40 -19.66
#